data_a74fb129e7011822fc4ac41329a2fa89
#
_entry.id   a74fb129e7011822fc4ac41329a2fa89
#
_cell.length_a   1.000
_cell.length_b   1.000
_cell.length_c   1.000
_cell.angle_alpha   90.00
_cell.angle_beta   90.00
_cell.angle_gamma   90.00
#
_symmetry.space_group_name_H-M   'P 1'
#
loop_
_entity.id
_entity.type
_entity.pdbx_description
1 polymer ?
#
loop_
_entity_poly.entity_id
_entity_poly.type
_entity_poly.pdbx_seq_one_letter_code
_entity_poly.pdbx_strand_id
1 'polypeptide(L)'
;MKLIKNINVYAPEHLGNKDVLVIGDKIAKIEEAGCMPEIPYLTAEDIIDGSGKILTPGFIDCHVHILGGGGEGGFANRTPEATLSGFTRYGITTVIGCLGTDATAGIFQLS
;
A
#
# COMPACT_ATOMS: atom_id res chain seq x y z
N MET A 1 13.53 12.76 -0.89
CA MET A 1 14.28 11.72 -0.18
C MET A 1 13.66 11.53 1.19
N LYS A 2 13.59 10.30 1.70
CA LYS A 2 13.10 10.03 3.06
C LYS A 2 13.96 8.96 3.72
N LEU A 3 14.24 9.11 4.99
CA LEU A 3 14.90 8.11 5.81
C LEU A 3 13.96 7.64 6.92
N ILE A 4 13.58 6.38 6.86
CA ILE A 4 12.78 5.75 7.91
C ILE A 4 13.74 5.08 8.87
N LYS A 5 13.73 5.47 10.14
CA LYS A 5 14.66 4.97 11.16
C LYS A 5 13.99 3.97 12.09
N ASN A 6 14.73 2.94 12.44
CA ASN A 6 14.38 1.96 13.47
C ASN A 6 13.01 1.29 13.24
N ILE A 7 12.70 0.95 11.99
CA ILE A 7 11.45 0.28 11.63
C ILE A 7 11.63 -1.23 11.54
N ASN A 8 10.65 -1.99 12.03
CA ASN A 8 10.67 -3.45 11.96
C ASN A 8 10.26 -3.92 10.56
N VAL A 9 11.18 -4.52 9.80
CA VAL A 9 11.02 -4.83 8.37
C VAL A 9 10.71 -6.30 8.14
N TYR A 10 9.72 -6.55 7.29
CA TYR A 10 9.39 -7.85 6.69
C TYR A 10 9.45 -7.76 5.16
N ALA A 11 10.22 -8.64 4.47
CA ALA A 11 10.39 -8.56 3.01
C ALA A 11 10.71 -9.90 2.30
N PRO A 12 9.87 -10.94 2.30
CA PRO A 12 8.78 -11.29 3.23
C PRO A 12 9.29 -11.75 4.60
N GLU A 13 10.55 -12.20 4.71
CA GLU A 13 11.15 -12.67 5.95
C GLU A 13 11.30 -11.52 6.95
N HIS A 14 11.31 -11.86 8.22
CA HIS A 14 11.56 -10.90 9.27
C HIS A 14 13.03 -10.48 9.27
N LEU A 15 13.30 -9.24 8.89
CA LEU A 15 14.65 -8.68 8.83
C LEU A 15 15.06 -7.95 10.12
N GLY A 16 14.15 -7.80 11.06
CA GLY A 16 14.38 -7.03 12.30
C GLY A 16 14.28 -5.51 12.08
N ASN A 17 14.78 -4.76 13.07
CA ASN A 17 14.76 -3.30 13.01
C ASN A 17 15.84 -2.77 12.08
N LYS A 18 15.45 -1.95 11.12
CA LYS A 18 16.32 -1.39 10.09
C LYS A 18 16.12 0.11 9.94
N ASP A 19 17.16 0.74 9.37
CA ASP A 19 17.03 2.07 8.77
C ASP A 19 16.86 1.89 7.26
N VAL A 20 15.86 2.56 6.68
CA VAL A 20 15.51 2.43 5.26
C VAL A 20 15.53 3.78 4.59
N LEU A 21 16.43 3.95 3.60
CA LEU A 21 16.52 5.14 2.77
C LEU A 21 15.70 4.99 1.51
N VAL A 22 14.81 5.94 1.27
CA VAL A 22 13.99 6.02 0.06
C VAL A 22 14.38 7.27 -0.73
N ILE A 23 14.69 7.10 -2.01
CA ILE A 23 15.01 8.18 -2.95
C ILE A 23 14.06 8.08 -4.15
N GLY A 24 13.23 9.11 -4.34
CA GLY A 24 12.19 9.06 -5.34
C GLY A 24 11.20 7.94 -5.05
N ASP A 25 11.07 7.02 -5.97
CA ASP A 25 10.18 5.84 -5.92
C ASP A 25 10.90 4.52 -5.56
N LYS A 26 12.15 4.61 -5.10
CA LYS A 26 13.00 3.44 -4.87
C LYS A 26 13.54 3.37 -3.44
N ILE A 27 13.64 2.16 -2.92
CA ILE A 27 14.43 1.86 -1.74
C ILE A 27 15.90 1.87 -2.18
N ALA A 28 16.63 2.89 -1.75
CA ALA A 28 18.02 3.10 -2.12
C ALA A 28 18.99 2.30 -1.24
N LYS A 29 18.65 2.15 0.05
CA LYS A 29 19.51 1.44 1.00
C LYS A 29 18.70 0.94 2.20
N ILE A 30 19.11 -0.22 2.74
CA ILE A 30 18.63 -0.78 4.00
C ILE A 30 19.86 -1.12 4.84
N GLU A 31 19.89 -0.65 6.09
CA GLU A 31 20.96 -0.93 7.04
C GLU A 31 20.38 -1.37 8.40
N GLU A 32 21.24 -1.93 9.25
CA GLU A 32 20.86 -2.17 10.64
C GLU A 32 20.45 -0.85 11.31
N ALA A 33 19.50 -0.90 12.22
CA ALA A 33 19.02 0.29 12.92
C ALA A 33 20.17 1.03 13.61
N GLY A 34 20.33 2.32 13.30
CA GLY A 34 21.40 3.16 13.79
C GLY A 34 22.73 3.06 13.03
N CYS A 35 22.82 2.20 12.01
CA CYS A 35 24.04 2.02 11.20
C CYS A 35 23.99 2.75 9.84
N MET A 36 22.90 3.46 9.55
CA MET A 36 22.83 4.25 8.31
C MET A 36 23.91 5.35 8.33
N PRO A 37 24.78 5.40 7.32
CA PRO A 37 25.78 6.47 7.24
C PRO A 37 25.10 7.83 7.11
N GLU A 38 25.87 8.89 7.39
CA GLU A 38 25.39 10.25 7.20
C GLU A 38 24.98 10.47 5.73
N ILE A 39 23.80 11.03 5.54
CA ILE A 39 23.25 11.29 4.21
C ILE A 39 23.28 12.79 3.97
N PRO A 40 24.07 13.27 3.00
CA PRO A 40 24.12 14.68 2.67
C PRO A 40 22.72 15.23 2.30
N TYR A 41 22.44 16.45 2.73
CA TYR A 41 21.20 17.18 2.44
C TYR A 41 19.92 16.59 3.04
N LEU A 42 20.01 15.58 3.90
CA LEU A 42 18.86 15.08 4.64
C LEU A 42 18.48 16.08 5.75
N THR A 43 17.23 16.50 5.76
CA THR A 43 16.71 17.41 6.79
C THR A 43 15.91 16.64 7.85
N ALA A 44 15.59 17.27 8.97
CA ALA A 44 14.78 16.66 10.01
C ALA A 44 13.37 16.27 9.51
N GLU A 45 12.82 17.00 8.56
CA GLU A 45 11.51 16.72 7.94
C GLU A 45 11.55 15.49 7.01
N ASP A 46 12.73 15.07 6.62
CA ASP A 46 12.94 13.87 5.81
C ASP A 46 13.05 12.60 6.64
N ILE A 47 13.22 12.74 7.96
CA ILE A 47 13.39 11.61 8.87
C ILE A 47 12.04 11.20 9.43
N ILE A 48 11.71 9.92 9.28
CA ILE A 48 10.51 9.30 9.80
C ILE A 48 10.91 8.35 10.93
N ASP A 49 10.39 8.55 12.13
CA ASP A 49 10.55 7.60 13.23
C ASP A 49 9.66 6.39 12.97
N GLY A 50 10.30 5.24 12.74
CA GLY A 50 9.67 3.94 12.54
C GLY A 50 9.55 3.10 13.80
N SER A 51 9.97 3.61 14.96
CA SER A 51 9.94 2.86 16.23
C SER A 51 8.55 2.34 16.54
N GLY A 52 8.46 1.05 16.81
CA GLY A 52 7.19 0.36 17.07
C GLY A 52 6.27 0.15 15.87
N LYS A 53 6.72 0.53 14.67
CA LYS A 53 5.99 0.33 13.40
C LYS A 53 6.58 -0.84 12.62
N ILE A 54 5.80 -1.36 11.69
CA ILE A 54 6.18 -2.44 10.77
C ILE A 54 6.22 -1.87 9.35
N LEU A 55 7.25 -2.24 8.61
CA LEU A 55 7.37 -1.99 7.18
C LEU A 55 7.27 -3.32 6.42
N THR A 56 6.34 -3.37 5.47
CA THR A 56 6.17 -4.51 4.56
C THR A 56 6.17 -4.02 3.11
N PRO A 57 6.37 -4.90 2.13
CA PRO A 57 5.93 -4.63 0.76
C PRO A 57 4.45 -4.25 0.74
N GLY A 58 4.06 -3.45 -0.24
CA GLY A 58 2.65 -3.11 -0.42
C GLY A 58 1.78 -4.36 -0.61
N PHE A 59 0.59 -4.35 -0.02
CA PHE A 59 -0.31 -5.50 -0.12
C PHE A 59 -0.89 -5.63 -1.52
N ILE A 60 -1.10 -6.88 -1.93
CA ILE A 60 -1.77 -7.24 -3.19
C ILE A 60 -3.14 -7.80 -2.81
N ASP A 61 -4.20 -7.12 -3.26
CA ASP A 61 -5.55 -7.67 -3.16
C ASP A 61 -5.89 -8.37 -4.47
N CYS A 62 -6.00 -9.68 -4.42
CA CYS A 62 -6.18 -10.50 -5.62
C CYS A 62 -7.65 -10.76 -5.99
N HIS A 63 -8.61 -10.11 -5.33
CA HIS A 63 -10.03 -10.23 -5.67
C HIS A 63 -10.80 -8.96 -5.32
N VAL A 64 -10.90 -8.03 -6.27
CA VAL A 64 -11.54 -6.72 -6.05
C VAL A 64 -12.57 -6.44 -7.13
N HIS A 65 -13.79 -6.09 -6.72
CA HIS A 65 -14.82 -5.56 -7.62
C HIS A 65 -14.65 -4.04 -7.76
N ILE A 66 -13.72 -3.61 -8.60
CA ILE A 66 -13.29 -2.19 -8.74
C ILE A 66 -14.46 -1.31 -9.17
N LEU A 67 -15.30 -1.81 -10.08
CA LEU A 67 -16.45 -1.07 -10.60
C LEU A 67 -17.69 -1.18 -9.69
N GLY A 68 -17.52 -1.73 -8.49
CA GLY A 68 -18.64 -2.04 -7.62
C GLY A 68 -19.41 -3.26 -8.09
N GLY A 69 -20.67 -3.35 -7.72
CA GLY A 69 -21.52 -4.48 -8.12
C GLY A 69 -22.62 -4.79 -7.13
N GLY A 70 -23.30 -5.91 -7.34
CA GLY A 70 -24.46 -6.30 -6.56
C GLY A 70 -25.76 -5.69 -7.09
N GLY A 71 -26.65 -5.29 -6.21
CA GLY A 71 -27.94 -4.70 -6.57
C GLY A 71 -29.04 -5.70 -6.84
N GLU A 72 -28.83 -6.99 -6.56
CA GLU A 72 -29.85 -8.05 -6.70
C GLU A 72 -31.07 -7.80 -5.79
N GLY A 73 -30.84 -7.13 -4.66
CA GLY A 73 -31.89 -6.68 -3.74
C GLY A 73 -32.35 -5.23 -3.96
N GLY A 74 -31.96 -4.62 -5.07
CA GLY A 74 -32.24 -3.23 -5.41
C GLY A 74 -31.05 -2.31 -5.22
N PHE A 75 -31.19 -1.04 -5.63
CA PHE A 75 -30.10 -0.05 -5.61
C PHE A 75 -29.42 0.14 -4.24
N ALA A 76 -30.16 -0.03 -3.16
CA ALA A 76 -29.61 0.10 -1.81
C ALA A 76 -28.57 -0.97 -1.47
N ASN A 77 -28.56 -2.09 -2.18
CA ASN A 77 -27.63 -3.20 -1.96
C ASN A 77 -26.45 -3.17 -2.93
N ARG A 78 -26.34 -2.15 -3.75
CA ARG A 78 -25.21 -1.99 -4.67
C ARG A 78 -23.99 -1.43 -3.95
N THR A 79 -22.85 -2.12 -4.10
CA THR A 79 -21.55 -1.61 -3.66
C THR A 79 -21.06 -0.55 -4.65
N PRO A 80 -20.67 0.64 -4.20
CA PRO A 80 -20.14 1.66 -5.09
C PRO A 80 -18.79 1.27 -5.70
N GLU A 81 -18.36 2.01 -6.70
CA GLU A 81 -17.04 1.90 -7.29
C GLU A 81 -15.95 2.13 -6.24
N ALA A 82 -14.86 1.38 -6.36
CA ALA A 82 -13.71 1.54 -5.48
C ALA A 82 -12.95 2.82 -5.78
N THR A 83 -12.36 3.43 -4.76
CA THR A 83 -11.52 4.62 -4.91
C THR A 83 -10.07 4.30 -4.61
N LEU A 84 -9.14 5.00 -5.26
CA LEU A 84 -7.70 4.84 -5.00
C LEU A 84 -7.37 5.02 -3.50
N SER A 85 -7.95 6.03 -2.87
CA SER A 85 -7.75 6.28 -1.43
C SER A 85 -8.30 5.17 -0.54
N GLY A 86 -9.32 4.45 -1.00
CA GLY A 86 -9.86 3.27 -0.33
C GLY A 86 -8.85 2.14 -0.22
N PHE A 87 -7.98 2.01 -1.20
CA PHE A 87 -6.90 1.01 -1.20
C PHE A 87 -5.65 1.51 -0.47
N THR A 88 -5.14 2.68 -0.85
CA THR A 88 -3.84 3.16 -0.38
C THR A 88 -3.80 3.41 1.12
N ARG A 89 -4.91 3.82 1.74
CA ARG A 89 -4.99 4.02 3.20
C ARG A 89 -4.81 2.73 4.01
N TYR A 90 -4.99 1.57 3.38
CA TYR A 90 -4.78 0.25 3.99
C TYR A 90 -3.52 -0.44 3.48
N GLY A 91 -2.64 0.29 2.77
CA GLY A 91 -1.38 -0.23 2.27
C GLY A 91 -1.51 -1.15 1.06
N ILE A 92 -2.66 -1.18 0.40
CA ILE A 92 -2.87 -1.94 -0.84
C ILE A 92 -2.27 -1.15 -1.99
N THR A 93 -1.31 -1.73 -2.70
CA THR A 93 -0.58 -1.11 -3.82
C THR A 93 -0.85 -1.78 -5.15
N THR A 94 -1.45 -2.97 -5.12
CA THR A 94 -1.78 -3.74 -6.32
C THR A 94 -3.14 -4.41 -6.12
N VAL A 95 -3.98 -4.36 -7.14
CA VAL A 95 -5.28 -5.02 -7.13
C VAL A 95 -5.47 -5.85 -8.40
N ILE A 96 -6.14 -7.00 -8.25
CA ILE A 96 -6.61 -7.80 -9.38
C ILE A 96 -8.13 -7.62 -9.44
N GLY A 97 -8.59 -6.89 -10.46
CA GLY A 97 -10.00 -6.64 -10.67
C GLY A 97 -10.74 -7.90 -11.12
N CYS A 98 -11.87 -8.16 -10.49
CA CYS A 98 -12.77 -9.23 -10.85
C CYS A 98 -14.10 -8.65 -11.30
N LEU A 99 -14.75 -9.32 -12.26
CA LEU A 99 -16.14 -9.05 -12.58
C LEU A 99 -17.03 -9.40 -11.39
N GLY A 100 -17.84 -8.44 -10.98
CA GLY A 100 -18.92 -8.68 -10.04
C GLY A 100 -20.25 -8.95 -10.77
N THR A 101 -21.24 -9.41 -10.01
CA THR A 101 -22.62 -9.31 -10.45
C THR A 101 -23.04 -7.85 -10.38
N ASP A 102 -23.62 -7.33 -11.45
CA ASP A 102 -24.29 -6.03 -11.44
C ASP A 102 -25.65 -6.17 -12.09
N ALA A 103 -26.69 -6.17 -11.26
CA ALA A 103 -28.07 -6.30 -11.69
C ALA A 103 -28.56 -5.09 -12.52
N THR A 104 -27.81 -3.99 -12.50
CA THR A 104 -28.16 -2.76 -13.22
C THR A 104 -27.35 -2.56 -14.51
N ALA A 105 -26.07 -2.88 -14.53
CA ALA A 105 -25.19 -2.69 -15.68
C ALA A 105 -24.89 -3.99 -16.45
N GLY A 106 -25.18 -5.15 -15.87
CA GLY A 106 -24.98 -6.45 -16.52
C GLY A 106 -23.51 -6.71 -16.90
N ILE A 107 -23.32 -7.45 -18.00
CA ILE A 107 -22.01 -7.87 -18.50
C ILE A 107 -21.17 -6.74 -19.11
N PHE A 108 -21.66 -5.52 -19.15
CA PHE A 108 -20.98 -4.38 -19.77
C PHE A 108 -20.00 -3.65 -18.85
N GLN A 109 -19.73 -4.17 -17.64
CA GLN A 109 -18.81 -3.55 -16.69
C GLN A 109 -17.34 -3.51 -17.14
N LEU A 110 -16.96 -4.20 -18.21
CA LEU A 110 -15.56 -4.30 -18.68
C LEU A 110 -15.39 -4.01 -20.17
N SER A 111 -16.26 -3.28 -20.79
CA SER A 111 -16.03 -2.82 -22.16
C SER A 111 -15.28 -1.50 -22.19
#